data_ef941d1586b2f3b917f9339da854ba40
#
_entry.id   ef941d1586b2f3b917f9339da854ba40
#
_cell.length_a   1.000
_cell.length_b   1.000
_cell.length_c   1.000
_cell.angle_alpha   90.00
_cell.angle_beta   90.00
_cell.angle_gamma   90.00
#
_symmetry.space_group_name_H-M   'P 1'
#
loop_
_entity.id
_entity.type
_entity.pdbx_description
1 polymer ?
#
loop_
_entity_poly.entity_id
_entity_poly.type
_entity_poly.pdbx_seq_one_letter_code
_entity_poly.pdbx_strand_id
1 'polypeptide(L)'
;RADTPEEFGRAWSRIRGILEQPEVVTRSGHGVAEILIEAYMPGREVAVEGIVVGGELQTLAVLDKPDPMEGPFFEETILVTPSRLPESVQREIVSCVQRSVAILGLDDGPVHAELRVDGERASLLEIAPRSIGGRCSTILRFEPEATLEELILHHALGTPIDEYSRAPGASGVMMLPIPVAGVLREVGGSEAALEIPGIEGLEITIPVGQ
;
A
#
# COMPACT_ATOMS: atom_id res chain seq x y z
N ARG A 1 -1.32 2.75 17.53
CA ARG A 1 -0.29 2.24 18.43
C ARG A 1 -0.60 2.64 19.87
N ALA A 2 -0.33 1.77 20.81
CA ALA A 2 -0.47 2.02 22.24
C ALA A 2 0.78 1.48 22.95
N ASP A 3 1.49 2.33 23.66
CA ASP A 3 2.76 1.99 24.34
C ASP A 3 2.58 1.83 25.86
N THR A 4 1.42 2.23 26.40
CA THR A 4 1.06 2.10 27.80
C THR A 4 -0.31 1.45 27.99
N PRO A 5 -0.62 0.86 29.16
CA PRO A 5 -1.95 0.34 29.47
C PRO A 5 -3.07 1.37 29.33
N GLU A 6 -2.80 2.61 29.69
CA GLU A 6 -3.75 3.72 29.61
C GLU A 6 -4.05 4.08 28.15
N GLU A 7 -3.01 4.11 27.29
CA GLU A 7 -3.19 4.31 25.85
C GLU A 7 -3.94 3.16 25.22
N PHE A 8 -3.62 1.94 25.60
CA PHE A 8 -4.35 0.76 25.15
C PHE A 8 -5.84 0.85 25.51
N GLY A 9 -6.19 1.21 26.74
CA GLY A 9 -7.58 1.40 27.16
C GLY A 9 -8.31 2.46 26.33
N ARG A 10 -7.63 3.58 26.02
CA ARG A 10 -8.21 4.63 25.15
C ARG A 10 -8.40 4.14 23.70
N ALA A 11 -7.39 3.48 23.14
CA ALA A 11 -7.45 2.93 21.78
C ALA A 11 -8.55 1.86 21.66
N TRP A 12 -8.65 0.97 22.63
CA TRP A 12 -9.70 -0.05 22.71
C TRP A 12 -11.09 0.58 22.69
N SER A 13 -11.34 1.55 23.59
CA SER A 13 -12.64 2.22 23.68
C SER A 13 -12.99 2.96 22.40
N ARG A 14 -11.98 3.61 21.77
CA ARG A 14 -12.17 4.29 20.48
C ARG A 14 -12.54 3.33 19.35
N ILE A 15 -11.80 2.22 19.21
CA ILE A 15 -12.07 1.22 18.16
C ILE A 15 -13.46 0.63 18.35
N ARG A 16 -13.83 0.27 19.58
CA ARG A 16 -15.17 -0.22 19.86
C ARG A 16 -16.26 0.77 19.48
N GLY A 17 -16.07 2.05 19.84
CA GLY A 17 -17.02 3.09 19.45
C GLY A 17 -17.14 3.27 17.93
N ILE A 18 -16.05 3.07 17.17
CA ILE A 18 -16.10 3.08 15.69
C ILE A 18 -16.88 1.87 15.18
N LEU A 19 -16.58 0.68 15.68
CA LEU A 19 -17.21 -0.58 15.25
C LEU A 19 -18.73 -0.65 15.57
N GLU A 20 -19.18 0.12 16.55
CA GLU A 20 -20.59 0.23 16.95
C GLU A 20 -21.37 1.27 16.10
N GLN A 21 -20.71 2.05 15.22
CA GLN A 21 -21.39 3.02 14.37
C GLN A 21 -22.28 2.33 13.33
N PRO A 22 -23.51 2.82 13.10
CA PRO A 22 -24.46 2.18 12.18
C PRO A 22 -23.92 1.99 10.76
N GLU A 23 -23.15 2.95 10.27
CA GLU A 23 -22.54 2.87 8.95
C GLU A 23 -21.51 1.73 8.85
N VAL A 24 -20.71 1.53 9.90
CA VAL A 24 -19.72 0.46 9.97
C VAL A 24 -20.41 -0.90 10.08
N VAL A 25 -21.41 -1.01 10.94
CA VAL A 25 -22.20 -2.23 11.09
C VAL A 25 -22.91 -2.61 9.78
N THR A 26 -23.44 -1.62 9.06
CA THR A 26 -24.11 -1.86 7.76
C THR A 26 -23.13 -2.34 6.70
N ARG A 27 -21.91 -1.78 6.66
CA ARG A 27 -20.87 -2.18 5.69
C ARG A 27 -20.31 -3.57 5.94
N SER A 28 -20.14 -3.94 7.19
CA SER A 28 -19.58 -5.26 7.56
C SER A 28 -20.60 -6.41 7.43
N GLY A 29 -21.90 -6.11 7.30
CA GLY A 29 -22.98 -7.11 7.23
C GLY A 29 -23.23 -7.87 8.52
N HIS A 30 -22.33 -7.80 9.48
CA HIS A 30 -22.42 -8.42 10.81
C HIS A 30 -21.70 -7.50 11.80
N GLY A 31 -22.17 -7.45 13.03
CA GLY A 31 -21.46 -6.72 14.09
C GLY A 31 -20.04 -7.28 14.23
N VAL A 32 -19.03 -6.42 14.18
CA VAL A 32 -17.66 -6.83 14.40
C VAL A 32 -17.47 -7.09 15.89
N ALA A 33 -17.26 -8.34 16.27
CA ALA A 33 -17.15 -8.76 17.66
C ALA A 33 -15.70 -8.79 18.16
N GLU A 34 -14.73 -8.76 17.25
CA GLU A 34 -13.32 -9.02 17.54
C GLU A 34 -12.44 -7.83 17.14
N ILE A 35 -11.39 -7.59 17.93
CA ILE A 35 -10.34 -6.61 17.65
C ILE A 35 -9.02 -7.35 17.66
N LEU A 36 -8.28 -7.27 16.54
CA LEU A 36 -6.93 -7.82 16.44
C LEU A 36 -5.96 -6.95 17.24
N ILE A 37 -5.15 -7.61 18.07
CA ILE A 37 -4.09 -6.98 18.87
C ILE A 37 -2.79 -7.65 18.51
N GLU A 38 -1.85 -6.87 17.99
CA GLU A 38 -0.56 -7.36 17.54
C GLU A 38 0.59 -6.62 18.23
N ALA A 39 1.73 -7.28 18.29
CA ALA A 39 2.96 -6.62 18.72
C ALA A 39 3.40 -5.59 17.66
N TYR A 40 3.90 -4.44 18.13
CA TYR A 40 4.48 -3.46 17.23
C TYR A 40 5.69 -4.04 16.50
N MET A 41 5.73 -3.92 15.19
CA MET A 41 6.86 -4.31 14.35
C MET A 41 7.70 -3.06 14.04
N PRO A 42 8.96 -2.97 14.51
CA PRO A 42 9.85 -1.86 14.19
C PRO A 42 10.35 -1.92 12.74
N GLY A 43 11.02 -0.86 12.31
CA GLY A 43 11.69 -0.79 11.02
C GLY A 43 11.00 0.11 10.00
N ARG A 44 11.57 0.15 8.80
CA ARG A 44 11.01 0.89 7.67
C ARG A 44 9.90 0.09 7.02
N GLU A 45 8.87 0.76 6.59
CA GLU A 45 7.80 0.12 5.84
C GLU A 45 8.08 0.17 4.34
N VAL A 46 7.76 -0.93 3.68
CA VAL A 46 7.85 -1.09 2.22
C VAL A 46 6.62 -1.84 1.73
N ALA A 47 6.32 -1.67 0.44
CA ALA A 47 5.29 -2.46 -0.21
C ALA A 47 5.87 -3.26 -1.39
N VAL A 48 5.23 -4.37 -1.72
CA VAL A 48 5.54 -5.22 -2.88
C VAL A 48 4.29 -5.36 -3.72
N GLU A 49 4.42 -5.05 -5.00
CA GLU A 49 3.43 -5.39 -6.01
C GLU A 49 3.92 -6.56 -6.84
N GLY A 50 3.04 -7.51 -7.08
CA GLY A 50 3.34 -8.67 -7.90
C GLY A 50 2.11 -9.35 -8.47
N ILE A 51 2.38 -10.35 -9.28
CA ILE A 51 1.36 -11.29 -9.77
C ILE A 51 1.86 -12.69 -9.43
N VAL A 52 1.01 -13.49 -8.81
CA VAL A 52 1.26 -14.90 -8.56
C VAL A 52 0.82 -15.69 -9.80
N VAL A 53 1.70 -16.56 -10.29
CA VAL A 53 1.47 -17.43 -11.44
C VAL A 53 1.81 -18.86 -11.03
N GLY A 54 0.82 -19.71 -10.89
CA GLY A 54 0.99 -21.09 -10.44
C GLY A 54 1.69 -21.22 -9.08
N GLY A 55 1.40 -20.32 -8.14
CA GLY A 55 2.01 -20.27 -6.80
C GLY A 55 3.37 -19.57 -6.72
N GLU A 56 3.93 -19.12 -7.85
CA GLU A 56 5.21 -18.39 -7.90
C GLU A 56 4.99 -16.90 -8.05
N LEU A 57 5.63 -16.12 -7.19
CA LEU A 57 5.53 -14.65 -7.17
C LEU A 57 6.41 -14.04 -8.29
N GLN A 58 5.78 -13.42 -9.26
CA GLN A 58 6.42 -12.48 -10.17
C GLN A 58 6.37 -11.08 -9.57
N THR A 59 7.49 -10.62 -9.01
CA THR A 59 7.59 -9.28 -8.41
C THR A 59 7.66 -8.23 -9.49
N LEU A 60 6.70 -7.31 -9.50
CA LEU A 60 6.62 -6.20 -10.43
C LEU A 60 7.33 -4.96 -9.91
N ALA A 61 7.20 -4.68 -8.62
CA ALA A 61 7.84 -3.54 -7.97
C ALA A 61 8.03 -3.77 -6.47
N VAL A 62 9.10 -3.18 -5.94
CA VAL A 62 9.26 -2.88 -4.50
C VAL A 62 9.16 -1.37 -4.35
N LEU A 63 8.28 -0.91 -3.46
CA LEU A 63 8.01 0.49 -3.19
C LEU A 63 8.52 0.87 -1.79
N ASP A 64 9.32 1.90 -1.72
CA ASP A 64 9.72 2.50 -0.45
C ASP A 64 8.63 3.43 0.07
N LYS A 65 8.41 3.44 1.39
CA LYS A 65 7.64 4.45 2.12
C LYS A 65 8.66 5.31 2.90
N PRO A 66 9.18 6.42 2.30
CA PRO A 66 10.32 7.16 2.85
C PRO A 66 9.99 7.95 4.12
N ASP A 67 8.74 8.35 4.29
CA ASP A 67 8.32 9.07 5.49
C ASP A 67 8.22 8.13 6.69
N PRO A 68 8.56 8.60 7.90
CA PRO A 68 8.42 7.81 9.10
C PRO A 68 6.94 7.43 9.33
N MET A 69 6.66 6.14 9.39
CA MET A 69 5.35 5.62 9.78
C MET A 69 5.25 5.66 11.32
N GLU A 70 5.14 6.87 11.85
CA GLU A 70 5.09 7.16 13.28
C GLU A 70 3.74 7.75 13.69
N GLY A 71 3.52 7.85 15.01
CA GLY A 71 2.28 8.37 15.55
C GLY A 71 1.20 7.30 15.75
N PRO A 72 -0.02 7.73 16.06
CA PRO A 72 -1.08 6.80 16.48
C PRO A 72 -1.76 6.04 15.32
N PHE A 73 -1.60 6.48 14.06
CA PHE A 73 -2.37 5.98 12.91
C PHE A 73 -1.54 5.46 11.74
N PHE A 74 -0.22 5.64 11.74
CA PHE A 74 0.67 5.20 10.64
C PHE A 74 0.18 5.65 9.25
N GLU A 75 -0.04 6.96 9.09
CA GLU A 75 -0.58 7.53 7.86
C GLU A 75 0.43 7.43 6.72
N GLU A 76 0.01 6.86 5.60
CA GLU A 76 0.82 6.80 4.38
C GLU A 76 0.79 8.15 3.67
N THR A 77 1.97 8.63 3.28
CA THR A 77 2.12 9.92 2.60
C THR A 77 2.81 9.79 1.25
N ILE A 78 3.87 9.00 1.17
CA ILE A 78 4.69 8.88 -0.04
C ILE A 78 5.02 7.42 -0.31
N LEU A 79 4.84 6.98 -1.56
CA LEU A 79 5.39 5.74 -2.09
C LEU A 79 6.28 6.03 -3.28
N VAL A 80 7.44 5.38 -3.34
CA VAL A 80 8.45 5.60 -4.40
C VAL A 80 9.00 4.26 -4.89
N THR A 81 9.18 4.12 -6.19
CA THR A 81 9.85 2.98 -6.83
C THR A 81 10.86 3.48 -7.88
N PRO A 82 11.97 2.75 -8.13
CA PRO A 82 12.42 1.53 -7.49
C PRO A 82 12.89 1.76 -6.06
N SER A 83 12.85 0.70 -5.25
CA SER A 83 13.38 0.74 -3.90
C SER A 83 14.87 1.10 -3.90
N ARG A 84 15.29 1.92 -2.94
CA ARG A 84 16.70 2.30 -2.69
C ARG A 84 17.36 1.42 -1.63
N LEU A 85 16.65 0.40 -1.14
CA LEU A 85 17.23 -0.57 -0.22
C LEU A 85 18.32 -1.40 -0.92
N PRO A 86 19.32 -1.90 -0.19
CA PRO A 86 20.31 -2.83 -0.74
C PRO A 86 19.65 -4.04 -1.40
N GLU A 87 20.23 -4.56 -2.48
CA GLU A 87 19.68 -5.72 -3.19
C GLU A 87 19.49 -6.95 -2.28
N SER A 88 20.38 -7.15 -1.30
CA SER A 88 20.25 -8.24 -0.32
C SER A 88 18.95 -8.13 0.47
N VAL A 89 18.60 -6.90 0.87
CA VAL A 89 17.38 -6.60 1.61
C VAL A 89 16.15 -6.77 0.70
N GLN A 90 16.22 -6.27 -0.54
CA GLN A 90 15.13 -6.46 -1.50
C GLN A 90 14.86 -7.95 -1.78
N ARG A 91 15.92 -8.79 -1.91
CA ARG A 91 15.76 -10.24 -2.03
C ARG A 91 15.08 -10.87 -0.81
N GLU A 92 15.41 -10.43 0.40
CA GLU A 92 14.74 -10.92 1.61
C GLU A 92 13.26 -10.50 1.65
N ILE A 93 12.95 -9.26 1.24
CA ILE A 93 11.57 -8.79 1.09
C ILE A 93 10.78 -9.71 0.16
N VAL A 94 11.27 -9.93 -1.05
CA VAL A 94 10.64 -10.78 -2.06
C VAL A 94 10.49 -12.22 -1.55
N SER A 95 11.54 -12.76 -0.92
CA SER A 95 11.52 -14.11 -0.33
C SER A 95 10.46 -14.22 0.79
N CYS A 96 10.31 -13.19 1.61
CA CYS A 96 9.28 -13.14 2.65
C CYS A 96 7.87 -13.20 2.03
N VAL A 97 7.62 -12.41 0.99
CA VAL A 97 6.32 -12.41 0.28
C VAL A 97 6.07 -13.76 -0.40
N GLN A 98 7.07 -14.34 -1.09
CA GLN A 98 6.93 -15.66 -1.70
C GLN A 98 6.57 -16.75 -0.69
N ARG A 99 7.21 -16.75 0.47
CA ARG A 99 6.84 -17.69 1.56
C ARG A 99 5.41 -17.48 2.03
N SER A 100 4.97 -16.24 2.12
CA SER A 100 3.61 -15.90 2.53
C SER A 100 2.57 -16.33 1.49
N VAL A 101 2.85 -16.14 0.21
CA VAL A 101 2.06 -16.65 -0.92
C VAL A 101 1.86 -18.16 -0.79
N ALA A 102 2.95 -18.91 -0.58
CA ALA A 102 2.90 -20.37 -0.43
C ALA A 102 2.10 -20.82 0.81
N ILE A 103 2.30 -20.16 1.97
CA ILE A 103 1.61 -20.51 3.22
C ILE A 103 0.10 -20.25 3.11
N LEU A 104 -0.29 -19.17 2.43
CA LEU A 104 -1.70 -18.79 2.26
C LEU A 104 -2.39 -19.52 1.10
N GLY A 105 -1.64 -20.26 0.29
CA GLY A 105 -2.17 -20.97 -0.87
C GLY A 105 -2.67 -20.03 -1.97
N LEU A 106 -1.98 -18.92 -2.19
CA LEU A 106 -2.30 -18.02 -3.29
C LEU A 106 -1.69 -18.59 -4.57
N ASP A 107 -2.53 -19.01 -5.50
CA ASP A 107 -2.08 -19.71 -6.71
C ASP A 107 -1.94 -18.79 -7.92
N ASP A 108 -2.90 -17.90 -8.14
CA ASP A 108 -2.95 -17.03 -9.32
C ASP A 108 -3.57 -15.67 -9.01
N GLY A 109 -3.02 -14.62 -9.63
CA GLY A 109 -3.57 -13.27 -9.62
C GLY A 109 -2.69 -12.24 -8.92
N PRO A 110 -3.15 -10.97 -8.89
CA PRO A 110 -2.38 -9.87 -8.31
C PRO A 110 -2.23 -10.02 -6.81
N VAL A 111 -1.10 -9.58 -6.31
CA VAL A 111 -0.82 -9.54 -4.87
C VAL A 111 -0.15 -8.22 -4.49
N HIS A 112 -0.66 -7.62 -3.44
CA HIS A 112 -0.08 -6.49 -2.72
C HIS A 112 0.34 -6.94 -1.33
N ALA A 113 1.58 -6.65 -0.95
CA ALA A 113 2.08 -6.99 0.38
C ALA A 113 2.78 -5.80 1.03
N GLU A 114 2.57 -5.62 2.32
CA GLU A 114 3.24 -4.62 3.14
C GLU A 114 4.14 -5.29 4.18
N LEU A 115 5.35 -4.77 4.34
CA LEU A 115 6.37 -5.36 5.19
C LEU A 115 7.08 -4.28 6.01
N ARG A 116 7.57 -4.68 7.19
CA ARG A 116 8.56 -3.92 7.95
C ARG A 116 9.94 -4.52 7.77
N VAL A 117 10.91 -3.64 7.53
CA VAL A 117 12.32 -3.99 7.36
C VAL A 117 13.13 -3.40 8.50
N ASP A 118 13.69 -4.28 9.33
CA ASP A 118 14.58 -3.94 10.44
C ASP A 118 15.95 -4.57 10.19
N GLY A 119 16.95 -3.74 9.91
CA GLY A 119 18.24 -4.21 9.39
C GLY A 119 18.09 -4.93 8.06
N GLU A 120 18.45 -6.22 8.02
CA GLU A 120 18.30 -7.08 6.85
C GLU A 120 17.06 -7.99 6.91
N ARG A 121 16.27 -7.92 7.97
CA ARG A 121 15.12 -8.79 8.20
C ARG A 121 13.84 -8.11 7.70
N ALA A 122 13.10 -8.80 6.84
CA ALA A 122 11.74 -8.43 6.45
C ALA A 122 10.70 -9.23 7.26
N SER A 123 9.65 -8.54 7.69
CA SER A 123 8.50 -9.12 8.39
C SER A 123 7.22 -8.66 7.73
N LEU A 124 6.34 -9.59 7.38
CA LEU A 124 5.06 -9.28 6.75
C LEU A 124 4.14 -8.56 7.74
N LEU A 125 3.55 -7.45 7.31
CA LEU A 125 2.45 -6.76 7.99
C LEU A 125 1.11 -7.25 7.44
N GLU A 126 0.96 -7.16 6.13
CA GLU A 126 -0.27 -7.48 5.42
C GLU A 126 0.06 -8.06 4.05
N ILE A 127 -0.81 -8.95 3.56
CA ILE A 127 -0.82 -9.41 2.18
C ILE A 127 -2.27 -9.51 1.70
N ALA A 128 -2.55 -8.97 0.54
CA ALA A 128 -3.88 -8.95 -0.04
C ALA A 128 -3.85 -9.52 -1.47
N PRO A 129 -4.81 -10.41 -1.85
CA PRO A 129 -4.91 -10.95 -3.21
C PRO A 129 -5.58 -9.93 -4.15
N ARG A 130 -4.99 -8.77 -4.27
CA ARG A 130 -5.38 -7.63 -5.11
C ARG A 130 -4.18 -6.74 -5.38
N SER A 131 -4.30 -5.84 -6.33
CA SER A 131 -3.31 -4.77 -6.54
C SER A 131 -3.41 -3.68 -5.47
N ILE A 132 -2.38 -2.84 -5.38
CA ILE A 132 -2.35 -1.64 -4.55
C ILE A 132 -3.52 -0.71 -4.87
N GLY A 133 -4.08 -0.11 -3.84
CA GLY A 133 -5.21 0.80 -3.94
C GLY A 133 -4.83 2.24 -4.29
N GLY A 134 -5.86 3.08 -4.39
CA GLY A 134 -5.70 4.51 -4.65
C GLY A 134 -5.06 4.81 -6.01
N ARG A 135 -4.22 5.85 -6.04
CA ARG A 135 -3.45 6.24 -7.24
C ARG A 135 -2.08 5.57 -7.32
N CYS A 136 -1.78 4.67 -6.39
CA CYS A 136 -0.43 4.08 -6.32
C CYS A 136 -0.12 3.18 -7.51
N SER A 137 -1.11 2.55 -8.13
CA SER A 137 -0.91 1.76 -9.36
C SER A 137 -0.45 2.63 -10.55
N THR A 138 -0.85 3.90 -10.59
CA THR A 138 -0.57 4.79 -11.73
C THR A 138 0.92 5.12 -11.89
N ILE A 139 1.72 4.94 -10.85
CA ILE A 139 3.18 5.14 -10.92
C ILE A 139 3.92 3.93 -11.48
N LEU A 140 3.24 2.80 -11.67
CA LEU A 140 3.80 1.58 -12.23
C LEU A 140 3.54 1.52 -13.74
N ARG A 141 4.62 1.64 -14.50
CA ARG A 141 4.63 1.52 -15.96
C ARG A 141 5.58 0.40 -16.37
N PHE A 142 5.24 -0.30 -17.43
CA PHE A 142 5.98 -1.47 -17.89
C PHE A 142 6.33 -1.34 -19.38
N GLU A 143 7.41 -2.00 -19.77
CA GLU A 143 7.86 -2.16 -21.16
C GLU A 143 7.67 -3.62 -21.60
N PRO A 144 7.12 -3.88 -22.81
CA PRO A 144 6.52 -2.91 -23.72
C PRO A 144 5.32 -2.19 -23.08
N GLU A 145 4.94 -1.02 -23.56
CA GLU A 145 4.00 -0.06 -22.94
C GLU A 145 2.76 -0.72 -22.35
N ALA A 146 2.71 -0.81 -21.02
CA ALA A 146 1.60 -1.36 -20.26
C ALA A 146 1.46 -0.71 -18.87
N THR A 147 0.25 -0.71 -18.35
CA THR A 147 -0.10 -0.37 -16.96
C THR A 147 -0.15 -1.62 -16.09
N LEU A 148 -0.21 -1.44 -14.77
CA LEU A 148 -0.41 -2.55 -13.83
C LEU A 148 -1.73 -3.29 -14.10
N GLU A 149 -2.78 -2.54 -14.37
CA GLU A 149 -4.12 -3.08 -14.63
C GLU A 149 -4.13 -3.91 -15.92
N GLU A 150 -3.41 -3.48 -16.96
CA GLU A 150 -3.27 -4.24 -18.19
C GLU A 150 -2.51 -5.54 -17.97
N LEU A 151 -1.42 -5.55 -17.20
CA LEU A 151 -0.72 -6.79 -16.84
C LEU A 151 -1.64 -7.78 -16.09
N ILE A 152 -2.43 -7.28 -15.15
CA ILE A 152 -3.40 -8.10 -14.43
C ILE A 152 -4.45 -8.69 -15.39
N LEU A 153 -4.94 -7.91 -16.35
CA LEU A 153 -5.88 -8.39 -17.35
C LEU A 153 -5.23 -9.39 -18.32
N HIS A 154 -4.00 -9.14 -18.76
CA HIS A 154 -3.23 -10.09 -19.58
C HIS A 154 -3.10 -11.43 -18.86
N HIS A 155 -2.66 -11.42 -17.60
CA HIS A 155 -2.56 -12.62 -16.79
C HIS A 155 -3.91 -13.35 -16.65
N ALA A 156 -4.99 -12.63 -16.33
CA ALA A 156 -6.33 -13.21 -16.19
C ALA A 156 -6.88 -13.82 -17.50
N LEU A 157 -6.41 -13.35 -18.65
CA LEU A 157 -6.73 -13.88 -19.97
C LEU A 157 -5.80 -15.02 -20.41
N GLY A 158 -4.84 -15.42 -19.57
CA GLY A 158 -3.86 -16.45 -19.87
C GLY A 158 -2.76 -16.00 -20.85
N THR A 159 -2.58 -14.69 -21.02
CA THR A 159 -1.49 -14.12 -21.81
C THR A 159 -0.23 -14.07 -20.92
N PRO A 160 0.95 -14.54 -21.41
CA PRO A 160 2.20 -14.43 -20.67
C PRO A 160 2.53 -12.99 -20.30
N ILE A 161 3.08 -12.79 -19.08
CA ILE A 161 3.49 -11.48 -18.57
C ILE A 161 4.99 -11.39 -18.28
N ASP A 162 5.73 -12.44 -18.47
CA ASP A 162 7.17 -12.59 -18.21
C ASP A 162 8.04 -11.75 -19.15
N GLU A 163 7.51 -11.29 -20.29
CA GLU A 163 8.21 -10.36 -21.19
C GLU A 163 8.14 -8.89 -20.73
N TYR A 164 7.26 -8.58 -19.76
CA TYR A 164 7.12 -7.22 -19.25
C TYR A 164 8.13 -6.95 -18.13
N SER A 165 8.74 -5.79 -18.19
CA SER A 165 9.62 -5.29 -17.14
C SER A 165 9.21 -3.88 -16.72
N ARG A 166 9.49 -3.51 -15.47
CA ARG A 166 9.19 -2.15 -15.03
C ARG A 166 9.96 -1.13 -15.89
N ALA A 167 9.27 -0.13 -16.38
CA ALA A 167 9.88 0.96 -17.14
C ALA A 167 11.01 1.64 -16.34
N PRO A 168 12.10 2.07 -16.99
CA PRO A 168 13.22 2.69 -16.30
C PRO A 168 12.83 4.03 -15.66
N GLY A 169 13.63 4.47 -14.71
CA GLY A 169 13.44 5.72 -13.98
C GLY A 169 12.73 5.52 -12.64
N ALA A 170 12.69 6.60 -11.87
CA ALA A 170 11.98 6.63 -10.58
C ALA A 170 10.61 7.25 -10.77
N SER A 171 9.64 6.71 -10.05
CA SER A 171 8.28 7.24 -9.99
C SER A 171 7.76 7.20 -8.56
N GLY A 172 6.82 8.07 -8.24
CA GLY A 172 6.25 8.11 -6.89
C GLY A 172 4.88 8.76 -6.87
N VAL A 173 4.14 8.46 -5.82
CA VAL A 173 2.88 9.12 -5.49
C VAL A 173 3.00 9.77 -4.12
N MET A 174 2.44 10.96 -4.00
CA MET A 174 2.34 11.68 -2.74
C MET A 174 0.87 11.91 -2.40
N MET A 175 0.47 11.44 -1.24
CA MET A 175 -0.84 11.68 -0.65
C MET A 175 -0.71 12.78 0.39
N LEU A 176 -1.33 13.94 0.14
CA LEU A 176 -1.25 15.07 1.05
C LEU A 176 -2.11 14.79 2.29
N PRO A 177 -1.53 14.79 3.50
CA PRO A 177 -2.28 14.53 4.71
C PRO A 177 -3.24 15.69 5.02
N ILE A 178 -4.37 15.37 5.64
CA ILE A 178 -5.33 16.34 6.14
C ILE A 178 -5.11 16.53 7.64
N PRO A 179 -4.42 17.60 8.06
CA PRO A 179 -3.95 17.73 9.45
C PRO A 179 -5.08 18.01 10.46
N VAL A 180 -6.21 18.50 10.00
CA VAL A 180 -7.35 18.84 10.86
C VAL A 180 -8.67 18.49 10.19
N ALA A 181 -9.65 18.07 10.98
CA ALA A 181 -11.02 17.87 10.50
C ALA A 181 -11.63 19.22 10.07
N GLY A 182 -12.35 19.21 8.96
CA GLY A 182 -12.96 20.43 8.43
C GLY A 182 -13.76 20.16 7.17
N VAL A 183 -14.29 21.20 6.61
CA VAL A 183 -14.99 21.16 5.31
C VAL A 183 -14.09 21.83 4.28
N LEU A 184 -13.76 21.09 3.21
CA LEU A 184 -12.96 21.62 2.10
C LEU A 184 -13.71 22.77 1.42
N ARG A 185 -13.15 23.97 1.47
CA ARG A 185 -13.76 25.17 0.88
C ARG A 185 -13.26 25.45 -0.52
N GLU A 186 -11.98 25.32 -0.71
CA GLU A 186 -11.30 25.68 -1.96
C GLU A 186 -9.98 24.93 -2.08
N VAL A 187 -9.57 24.63 -3.30
CA VAL A 187 -8.24 24.14 -3.66
C VAL A 187 -7.64 25.09 -4.68
N GLY A 188 -6.50 25.68 -4.36
CA GLY A 188 -5.76 26.56 -5.25
C GLY A 188 -4.41 25.97 -5.66
N GLY A 189 -3.86 26.46 -6.78
CA GLY A 189 -2.50 26.13 -7.22
C GLY A 189 -2.36 24.84 -8.01
N SER A 190 -3.44 24.13 -8.34
CA SER A 190 -3.38 22.86 -9.09
C SER A 190 -2.71 23.01 -10.45
N GLU A 191 -3.02 24.08 -11.20
CA GLU A 191 -2.38 24.34 -12.51
C GLU A 191 -0.88 24.59 -12.37
N ALA A 192 -0.50 25.45 -11.44
CA ALA A 192 0.92 25.73 -11.16
C ALA A 192 1.70 24.50 -10.67
N ALA A 193 1.05 23.61 -9.92
CA ALA A 193 1.65 22.35 -9.51
C ALA A 193 1.94 21.44 -10.72
N LEU A 194 1.04 21.35 -11.68
CA LEU A 194 1.20 20.55 -12.90
C LEU A 194 2.27 21.11 -13.86
N GLU A 195 2.63 22.40 -13.72
CA GLU A 195 3.73 23.01 -14.47
C GLU A 195 5.11 22.64 -13.92
N ILE A 196 5.20 22.06 -12.74
CA ILE A 196 6.47 21.65 -12.12
C ILE A 196 7.00 20.42 -12.87
N PRO A 197 8.24 20.45 -13.40
CA PRO A 197 8.84 19.29 -14.07
C PRO A 197 8.84 18.04 -13.19
N GLY A 198 8.32 16.93 -13.73
CA GLY A 198 8.20 15.66 -13.02
C GLY A 198 6.86 15.45 -12.31
N ILE A 199 5.98 16.44 -12.27
CA ILE A 199 4.59 16.22 -11.84
C ILE A 199 3.78 15.80 -13.05
N GLU A 200 3.35 14.53 -13.07
CA GLU A 200 2.60 13.92 -14.17
C GLU A 200 1.08 13.94 -13.96
N GLY A 201 0.66 14.11 -12.71
CA GLY A 201 -0.76 14.16 -12.39
C GLY A 201 -1.05 14.69 -11.00
N LEU A 202 -2.23 15.28 -10.84
CA LEU A 202 -2.76 15.76 -9.58
C LEU A 202 -4.26 15.47 -9.54
N GLU A 203 -4.72 14.95 -8.42
CA GLU A 203 -6.13 14.68 -8.21
C GLU A 203 -6.58 15.16 -6.85
N ILE A 204 -7.73 15.81 -6.80
CA ILE A 204 -8.41 16.17 -5.56
C ILE A 204 -9.53 15.15 -5.34
N THR A 205 -9.34 14.26 -4.39
CA THR A 205 -10.26 13.15 -4.10
C THR A 205 -11.41 13.54 -3.18
N ILE A 206 -11.31 14.69 -2.52
CA ILE A 206 -12.34 15.20 -1.60
C ILE A 206 -13.13 16.31 -2.31
N PRO A 207 -14.44 16.17 -2.49
CA PRO A 207 -15.26 17.21 -3.08
C PRO A 207 -15.32 18.49 -2.21
N VAL A 208 -15.35 19.65 -2.87
CA VAL A 208 -15.60 20.91 -2.18
C VAL A 208 -16.97 20.84 -1.50
N GLY A 209 -17.04 21.24 -0.24
CA GLY A 209 -18.24 21.21 0.59
C GLY A 209 -18.38 19.95 1.47
N GLN A 210 -17.45 19.02 1.37
CA GLN A 210 -17.35 17.85 2.26
C GLN A 210 -16.22 18.00 3.26
#